data_5def2859a29b6c277ca22356dff7c627
#
_entry.id   5def2859a29b6c277ca22356dff7c627
#
_cell.length_a   1.000
_cell.length_b   1.000
_cell.length_c   1.000
_cell.angle_alpha   90.00
_cell.angle_beta   90.00
_cell.angle_gamma   90.00
#
_symmetry.space_group_name_H-M   'P 1'
#
loop_
_entity.id
_entity.type
_entity.pdbx_description
1 polymer ?
#
loop_
_entity_poly.entity_id
_entity_poly.type
_entity_poly.pdbx_seq_one_letter_code
_entity_poly.pdbx_strand_id
1 'polypeptide(L)'
;MAKEKAQTLREAALDAATPREGFVGTPDAVASKLIEWFDNGAADGFILGFPVIAEGLDDFTSHVLPILEERGYFAPQLPGHTLRQNLGLPYRESVYAAGAGAAEKARA
;
A
#
# COMPACT_ATOMS: atom_id res chain seq x y z
N MET A 1 -20.22 4.63 -30.34
CA MET A 1 -21.52 5.19 -29.85
C MET A 1 -21.90 4.46 -28.57
N ALA A 2 -21.62 5.04 -27.42
CA ALA A 2 -22.08 4.53 -26.14
C ALA A 2 -23.60 4.76 -26.08
N LYS A 3 -24.39 3.69 -25.99
CA LYS A 3 -25.80 3.77 -25.63
C LYS A 3 -25.85 4.30 -24.20
N GLU A 4 -26.26 5.54 -24.05
CA GLU A 4 -26.61 6.14 -22.76
C GLU A 4 -27.73 5.27 -22.16
N LYS A 5 -27.37 4.48 -21.15
CA LYS A 5 -28.34 3.73 -20.36
C LYS A 5 -29.18 4.76 -19.63
N ALA A 6 -30.47 4.84 -19.95
CA ALA A 6 -31.42 5.61 -19.16
C ALA A 6 -31.50 4.98 -17.76
N GLN A 7 -30.69 5.49 -16.82
CA GLN A 7 -30.68 5.09 -15.42
C GLN A 7 -31.71 5.94 -14.66
N THR A 8 -32.41 5.31 -13.74
CA THR A 8 -33.20 6.06 -12.75
C THR A 8 -32.25 6.79 -11.79
N LEU A 9 -32.74 7.88 -11.16
CA LEU A 9 -31.96 8.63 -10.18
C LEU A 9 -31.42 7.73 -9.05
N ARG A 10 -32.21 6.73 -8.64
CA ARG A 10 -31.78 5.75 -7.62
C ARG A 10 -30.64 4.87 -8.11
N GLU A 11 -30.69 4.38 -9.33
CA GLU A 11 -29.62 3.57 -9.93
C GLU A 11 -28.34 4.40 -10.10
N ALA A 12 -28.45 5.63 -10.56
CA ALA A 12 -27.30 6.53 -10.66
C ALA A 12 -26.69 6.84 -9.30
N ALA A 13 -27.50 7.04 -8.27
CA ALA A 13 -27.02 7.27 -6.91
C ALA A 13 -26.34 6.02 -6.33
N LEU A 14 -26.86 4.83 -6.56
CA LEU A 14 -26.25 3.57 -6.14
C LEU A 14 -24.93 3.32 -6.89
N ASP A 15 -24.88 3.60 -8.19
CA ASP A 15 -23.66 3.47 -8.97
C ASP A 15 -22.56 4.43 -8.52
N ALA A 16 -22.93 5.65 -8.15
CA ALA A 16 -21.99 6.65 -7.64
C ALA A 16 -21.53 6.36 -6.21
N ALA A 17 -22.41 5.79 -5.37
CA ALA A 17 -22.11 5.50 -3.96
C ALA A 17 -21.41 4.15 -3.75
N THR A 18 -21.51 3.24 -4.72
CA THR A 18 -20.93 1.90 -4.60
C THR A 18 -19.82 1.75 -5.65
N PRO A 19 -18.54 1.82 -5.27
CA PRO A 19 -17.45 1.57 -6.20
C PRO A 19 -17.56 0.15 -6.75
N ARG A 20 -17.91 0.01 -8.03
CA ARG A 20 -18.07 -1.29 -8.69
C ARG A 20 -16.76 -1.89 -9.17
N GLU A 21 -15.76 -1.05 -9.31
CA GLU A 21 -14.42 -1.46 -9.72
C GLU A 21 -13.50 -1.45 -8.50
N GLY A 22 -13.76 -2.40 -7.60
CA GLY A 22 -12.92 -2.61 -6.45
C GLY A 22 -12.04 -3.84 -6.62
N PHE A 23 -11.05 -3.94 -5.79
CA PHE A 23 -10.28 -5.15 -5.55
C PHE A 23 -11.15 -6.12 -4.72
N VAL A 24 -12.24 -6.60 -5.32
CA VAL A 24 -13.22 -7.50 -4.71
C VAL A 24 -13.18 -8.82 -5.46
N GLY A 25 -13.01 -9.91 -4.73
CA GLY A 25 -12.95 -11.25 -5.31
C GLY A 25 -12.27 -12.24 -4.37
N THR A 26 -11.87 -13.37 -4.92
CA THR A 26 -11.04 -14.33 -4.20
C THR A 26 -9.65 -13.75 -3.92
N PRO A 27 -8.93 -14.21 -2.90
CA PRO A 27 -7.58 -13.74 -2.59
C PRO A 27 -6.64 -13.76 -3.80
N ASP A 28 -6.72 -14.82 -4.62
CA ASP A 28 -5.93 -14.96 -5.84
C ASP A 28 -6.29 -13.92 -6.90
N ALA A 29 -7.59 -13.64 -7.07
CA ALA A 29 -8.05 -12.62 -8.01
C ALA A 29 -7.60 -11.21 -7.58
N VAL A 30 -7.67 -10.89 -6.29
CA VAL A 30 -7.21 -9.62 -5.72
C VAL A 30 -5.69 -9.49 -5.89
N ALA A 31 -4.91 -10.51 -5.54
CA ALA A 31 -3.47 -10.50 -5.71
C ALA A 31 -3.07 -10.32 -7.18
N SER A 32 -3.72 -11.05 -8.10
CA SER A 32 -3.46 -10.93 -9.54
C SER A 32 -3.75 -9.55 -10.07
N LYS A 33 -4.82 -8.90 -9.61
CA LYS A 33 -5.16 -7.54 -10.01
C LYS A 33 -4.17 -6.49 -9.48
N LEU A 34 -3.67 -6.63 -8.26
CA LEU A 34 -2.62 -5.78 -7.71
C LEU A 34 -1.33 -5.90 -8.55
N ILE A 35 -0.95 -7.13 -8.89
CA ILE A 35 0.22 -7.41 -9.73
C ILE A 35 0.04 -6.80 -11.12
N GLU A 36 -1.12 -6.99 -11.74
CA GLU A 36 -1.42 -6.41 -13.06
C GLU A 36 -1.25 -4.89 -13.08
N TRP A 37 -1.73 -4.19 -12.07
CA TRP A 37 -1.61 -2.73 -11.98
C TRP A 37 -0.16 -2.30 -11.79
N PHE A 38 0.59 -3.01 -10.98
CA PHE A 38 2.01 -2.74 -10.75
C PHE A 38 2.84 -2.99 -12.01
N ASP A 39 2.69 -4.15 -12.65
CA ASP A 39 3.45 -4.54 -13.83
C ASP A 39 3.17 -3.64 -15.05
N ASN A 40 1.95 -3.15 -15.17
CA ASN A 40 1.58 -2.20 -16.23
C ASN A 40 1.98 -0.74 -15.92
N GLY A 41 2.63 -0.47 -14.78
CA GLY A 41 3.05 0.88 -14.40
C GLY A 41 1.89 1.80 -14.04
N ALA A 42 0.73 1.25 -13.72
CA ALA A 42 -0.44 2.04 -13.31
C ALA A 42 -0.35 2.52 -11.87
N ALA A 43 0.44 1.82 -11.03
CA ALA A 43 0.68 2.17 -9.64
C ALA A 43 2.06 1.68 -9.18
N ASP A 44 2.75 2.48 -8.37
CA ASP A 44 4.03 2.11 -7.73
C ASP A 44 3.82 1.49 -6.34
N GLY A 45 2.61 1.58 -5.82
CA GLY A 45 2.21 1.04 -4.52
C GLY A 45 0.73 1.26 -4.26
N PHE A 46 0.22 0.67 -3.20
CA PHE A 46 -1.21 0.67 -2.87
C PHE A 46 -1.44 1.11 -1.44
N ILE A 47 -2.42 1.98 -1.24
CA ILE A 47 -2.98 2.28 0.07
C ILE A 47 -4.29 1.50 0.17
N LEU A 48 -4.36 0.60 1.14
CA LEU A 48 -5.52 -0.26 1.32
C LEU A 48 -6.51 0.37 2.28
N GLY A 49 -7.78 0.44 1.86
CA GLY A 49 -8.89 0.83 2.69
C GLY A 49 -9.91 -0.31 2.80
N PHE A 50 -10.31 -0.62 4.02
CA PHE A 50 -11.30 -1.67 4.28
C PHE A 50 -12.56 -1.07 4.88
N PRO A 51 -13.77 -1.46 4.42
CA PRO A 51 -15.02 -1.02 5.03
C PRO A 51 -15.13 -1.45 6.51
N VAL A 52 -14.64 -2.66 6.82
CA VAL A 52 -14.48 -3.18 8.18
C VAL A 52 -13.00 -3.45 8.37
N ILE A 53 -12.33 -2.59 9.14
CA ILE A 53 -10.86 -2.57 9.22
C ILE A 53 -10.32 -3.87 9.83
N ALA A 54 -10.89 -4.33 10.94
CA ALA A 54 -10.36 -5.50 11.65
C ALA A 54 -10.42 -6.77 10.79
N GLU A 55 -11.60 -7.11 10.28
CA GLU A 55 -11.80 -8.31 9.46
C GLU A 55 -11.13 -8.20 8.10
N GLY A 56 -11.29 -7.07 7.40
CA GLY A 56 -10.73 -6.88 6.07
C GLY A 56 -9.20 -6.86 6.07
N LEU A 57 -8.57 -6.29 7.10
CA LEU A 57 -7.12 -6.32 7.25
C LEU A 57 -6.63 -7.74 7.54
N ASP A 58 -7.31 -8.47 8.42
CA ASP A 58 -6.95 -9.85 8.78
C ASP A 58 -7.07 -10.78 7.57
N ASP A 59 -8.17 -10.69 6.83
CA ASP A 59 -8.38 -11.43 5.58
C ASP A 59 -7.30 -11.14 4.54
N PHE A 60 -6.95 -9.86 4.35
CA PHE A 60 -5.92 -9.45 3.41
C PHE A 60 -4.55 -9.99 3.81
N THR A 61 -4.16 -9.82 5.08
CA THR A 61 -2.85 -10.25 5.58
C THR A 61 -2.72 -11.77 5.62
N SER A 62 -3.81 -12.48 5.89
CA SER A 62 -3.80 -13.94 6.01
C SER A 62 -3.92 -14.67 4.66
N HIS A 63 -4.55 -14.05 3.67
CA HIS A 63 -4.89 -14.73 2.42
C HIS A 63 -4.27 -14.09 1.17
N VAL A 64 -4.13 -12.77 1.10
CA VAL A 64 -3.60 -12.08 -0.09
C VAL A 64 -2.10 -11.88 -0.01
N LEU A 65 -1.58 -11.42 1.14
CA LEU A 65 -0.14 -11.18 1.30
C LEU A 65 0.73 -12.43 1.05
N PRO A 66 0.36 -13.64 1.51
CA PRO A 66 1.15 -14.83 1.23
C PRO A 66 1.26 -15.13 -0.28
N ILE A 67 0.20 -14.86 -1.05
CA ILE A 67 0.22 -15.03 -2.51
C ILE A 67 1.18 -14.03 -3.16
N LEU A 68 1.18 -12.77 -2.71
CA LEU A 68 2.08 -11.73 -3.20
C LEU A 68 3.55 -12.04 -2.83
N GLU A 69 3.78 -12.60 -1.65
CA GLU A 69 5.10 -13.05 -1.21
C GLU A 69 5.62 -14.21 -2.07
N GLU A 70 4.80 -15.24 -2.27
CA GLU A 70 5.14 -16.40 -3.11
C GLU A 70 5.45 -15.98 -4.56
N ARG A 71 4.75 -14.98 -5.08
CA ARG A 71 4.99 -14.43 -6.42
C ARG A 71 6.11 -13.39 -6.48
N GLY A 72 6.75 -13.06 -5.35
CA GLY A 72 7.91 -12.15 -5.27
C GLY A 72 7.58 -10.65 -5.32
N TYR A 73 6.31 -10.26 -5.13
CA TYR A 73 5.87 -8.86 -5.12
C TYR A 73 5.82 -8.23 -3.73
N PHE A 74 5.96 -9.02 -2.69
CA PHE A 74 6.00 -8.56 -1.31
C PHE A 74 7.12 -9.26 -0.55
N ALA A 75 7.89 -8.50 0.22
CA ALA A 75 8.93 -9.03 1.10
C ALA A 75 8.64 -8.58 2.54
N PRO A 76 8.29 -9.51 3.45
CA PRO A 76 7.94 -9.16 4.83
C PRO A 76 9.17 -8.75 5.66
N GLN A 77 10.37 -9.10 5.19
CA GLN A 77 11.61 -8.79 5.89
C GLN A 77 12.21 -7.48 5.40
N LEU A 78 12.44 -6.57 6.33
CA LEU A 78 13.14 -5.32 6.05
C LEU A 78 14.66 -5.55 6.17
N PRO A 79 15.44 -5.28 5.11
CA PRO A 79 16.88 -5.53 5.11
C PRO A 79 17.68 -4.60 6.02
N GLY A 80 17.11 -3.47 6.41
CA GLY A 80 17.78 -2.43 7.19
C GLY A 80 17.07 -2.08 8.49
N HIS A 81 17.79 -1.38 9.37
CA HIS A 81 17.28 -0.91 10.66
C HIS A 81 16.62 0.48 10.59
N THR A 82 16.80 1.20 9.50
CA THR A 82 16.23 2.53 9.29
C THR A 82 15.38 2.57 8.04
N LEU A 83 14.41 3.48 8.00
CA LEU A 83 13.58 3.71 6.80
C LEU A 83 14.45 4.02 5.57
N ARG A 84 15.49 4.84 5.73
CA ARG A 84 16.39 5.16 4.62
C ARG A 84 17.11 3.94 4.07
N GLN A 85 17.61 3.05 4.93
CA GLN A 85 18.23 1.80 4.49
C GLN A 85 17.25 0.90 3.75
N ASN A 86 16.00 0.82 4.22
CA ASN A 86 14.96 0.02 3.57
C ASN A 86 14.53 0.60 2.21
N LEU A 87 14.70 1.90 2.01
CA LEU A 87 14.46 2.57 0.74
C LEU A 87 15.69 2.60 -0.19
N GLY A 88 16.80 1.94 0.19
CA GLY A 88 18.05 1.94 -0.57
C GLY A 88 18.76 3.29 -0.59
N LEU A 89 18.45 4.19 0.34
CA LEU A 89 19.05 5.50 0.45
C LEU A 89 20.27 5.47 1.38
N PRO A 90 21.31 6.29 1.12
CA PRO A 90 22.47 6.36 2.00
C PRO A 90 22.08 6.84 3.39
N TYR A 91 22.73 6.27 4.40
CA TYR A 91 22.56 6.72 5.79
C TYR A 91 23.00 8.19 5.93
N ARG A 92 22.23 8.95 6.67
CA ARG A 92 22.59 10.31 7.10
C ARG A 92 22.56 10.39 8.61
N GLU A 93 23.64 10.84 9.19
CA GLU A 93 23.66 11.18 10.62
C GLU A 93 22.71 12.33 10.93
N SER A 94 22.14 12.29 12.14
CA SER A 94 21.30 13.39 12.62
C SER A 94 22.12 14.66 12.74
N VAL A 95 21.65 15.76 12.17
CA VAL A 95 22.28 17.08 12.34
C VAL A 95 22.36 17.52 13.80
N TYR A 96 21.51 16.96 14.66
CA TYR A 96 21.53 17.22 16.10
C TYR A 96 22.55 16.38 16.87
N ALA A 97 22.93 15.21 16.34
CA ALA A 97 23.98 14.39 16.96
C ALA A 97 25.37 15.07 16.88
N ALA A 98 25.64 15.78 15.79
CA ALA A 98 26.87 16.56 15.64
C ALA A 98 26.96 17.73 16.64
N GLY A 99 25.81 18.28 17.05
CA GLY A 99 25.74 19.35 18.05
C GLY A 99 25.86 18.87 19.50
N ALA A 100 25.46 17.65 19.81
CA ALA A 100 25.53 17.09 21.16
C ALA A 100 26.99 16.91 21.63
N GLY A 101 27.89 16.48 20.74
CA GLY A 101 29.30 16.36 21.05
C GLY A 101 30.03 17.69 21.24
N ALA A 102 29.58 18.76 20.63
CA ALA A 102 30.14 20.09 20.80
C ALA A 102 29.68 20.74 22.12
N ALA A 103 28.43 20.47 22.54
CA ALA A 103 27.91 20.98 23.82
C ALA A 103 28.52 20.30 25.04
N GLU A 104 28.92 19.04 24.94
CA GLU A 104 29.59 18.31 26.00
C GLU A 104 31.04 18.76 26.16
N LYS A 105 31.74 19.06 25.04
CA LYS A 105 33.11 19.63 25.09
C LYS A 105 33.19 21.06 25.62
N ALA A 106 32.11 21.82 25.56
CA ALA A 106 32.02 23.18 26.09
C ALA A 106 31.70 23.22 27.60
N ARG A 107 31.37 22.09 28.22
CA ARG A 107 31.09 21.93 29.66
C ARG A 107 32.20 21.26 30.44
N ALA A 108 33.24 20.81 29.77
CA ALA A 108 34.48 20.27 30.39
C ALA A 108 35.59 21.34 30.40
#